data_5c98c9b78cb210384540d80eb501e8ff
#
_entry.id   5c98c9b78cb210384540d80eb501e8ff
#
_cell.length_a   1.000
_cell.length_b   1.000
_cell.length_c   1.000
_cell.angle_alpha   90.00
_cell.angle_beta   90.00
_cell.angle_gamma   90.00
#
_symmetry.space_group_name_H-M   'P 1'
#
loop_
_entity.id
_entity.type
_entity.pdbx_description
1 polymer ?
#
loop_
_entity_poly.entity_id
_entity_poly.type
_entity_poly.pdbx_seq_one_letter_code
_entity_poly.pdbx_strand_id
1 'polypeptide(L)' 'MKYLVIGLGNLGRAIAESLTRIGNEVIGVDINPHKIEAVKHTISGAIS' A
#
# COMPACT_ATOMS: atom_id res chain seq x y z
N MET A 1 -6.30 -7.26 -10.80
CA MET A 1 -5.06 -6.68 -11.37
C MET A 1 -4.00 -6.53 -10.30
N LYS A 2 -2.79 -6.24 -10.69
CA LYS A 2 -1.68 -5.98 -9.78
C LYS A 2 -1.27 -4.53 -9.89
N TYR A 3 -1.06 -3.88 -8.76
CA TYR A 3 -0.66 -2.48 -8.71
C TYR A 3 0.57 -2.30 -7.82
N LEU A 4 1.39 -1.34 -8.18
CA LEU A 4 2.49 -0.88 -7.36
C LEU A 4 2.20 0.57 -6.97
N VAL A 5 2.12 0.84 -5.68
CA VAL A 5 1.86 2.20 -5.19
C VAL A 5 3.12 2.73 -4.52
N ILE A 6 3.72 3.74 -5.12
CA ILE A 6 4.95 4.34 -4.61
C ILE A 6 4.59 5.60 -3.84
N GLY A 7 4.94 5.59 -2.57
CA GLY A 7 4.57 6.66 -1.64
C GLY A 7 3.28 6.33 -0.90
N LEU A 8 3.40 6.06 0.40
CA LEU A 8 2.28 5.64 1.24
C LEU A 8 1.88 6.73 2.24
N GLY A 9 1.89 7.98 1.78
CA GLY A 9 1.27 9.07 2.51
C GLY A 9 -0.24 8.91 2.51
N ASN A 10 -0.97 9.92 3.01
CA ASN A 10 -2.43 9.79 3.16
C ASN A 10 -3.13 9.39 1.87
N LEU A 11 -2.76 10.00 0.74
CA LEU A 11 -3.39 9.69 -0.54
C LEU A 11 -2.98 8.31 -1.05
N GLY A 12 -1.68 8.01 -1.09
CA GLY A 12 -1.18 6.72 -1.57
C GLY A 12 -1.72 5.56 -0.75
N ARG A 13 -1.76 5.71 0.57
CA ARG A 13 -2.33 4.71 1.47
C ARG A 13 -3.82 4.49 1.16
N ALA A 14 -4.59 5.56 1.00
CA ALA A 14 -6.02 5.45 0.71
C ALA A 14 -6.26 4.73 -0.60
N ILE A 15 -5.48 5.05 -1.64
CA ILE A 15 -5.57 4.39 -2.94
C ILE A 15 -5.21 2.90 -2.81
N ALA A 16 -4.10 2.60 -2.15
CA ALA A 16 -3.64 1.22 -1.99
C ALA A 16 -4.66 0.36 -1.24
N GLU A 17 -5.24 0.89 -0.17
CA GLU A 17 -6.24 0.18 0.61
C GLU A 17 -7.54 0.00 -0.16
N SER A 18 -7.94 1.01 -0.93
CA SER A 18 -9.16 0.92 -1.76
C SER A 18 -9.01 -0.12 -2.86
N LEU A 19 -7.87 -0.13 -3.55
CA LEU A 19 -7.62 -1.12 -4.61
C LEU A 19 -7.58 -2.54 -4.06
N THR A 20 -6.99 -2.73 -2.89
CA THR A 20 -6.95 -4.04 -2.23
C THR A 20 -8.37 -4.49 -1.87
N ARG A 21 -9.17 -3.58 -1.35
CA ARG A 21 -10.52 -3.89 -0.88
C ARG A 21 -11.43 -4.37 -2.01
N ILE A 22 -11.23 -3.89 -3.23
CA ILE A 22 -12.02 -4.31 -4.38
C ILE A 22 -11.39 -5.48 -5.15
N GLY A 23 -10.43 -6.17 -4.56
CA GLY A 23 -9.95 -7.46 -5.06
C GLY A 23 -8.66 -7.42 -5.87
N ASN A 24 -7.89 -6.35 -5.79
CA ASN A 24 -6.60 -6.27 -6.50
C ASN A 24 -5.45 -6.68 -5.58
N GLU A 25 -4.37 -7.14 -6.19
CA GLU A 25 -3.10 -7.32 -5.49
C GLU A 25 -2.35 -5.99 -5.52
N VAL A 26 -1.98 -5.49 -4.35
CA VAL A 26 -1.32 -4.18 -4.24
C VAL A 26 -0.05 -4.29 -3.41
N ILE A 27 1.05 -3.82 -3.98
CA ILE A 27 2.33 -3.72 -3.27
C ILE A 27 2.61 -2.24 -3.07
N GLY A 28 2.79 -1.84 -1.82
CA GLY A 28 3.14 -0.47 -1.49
C GLY A 28 4.65 -0.32 -1.28
N VAL A 29 5.20 0.83 -1.66
CA VAL A 29 6.62 1.13 -1.49
C VAL A 29 6.77 2.48 -0.82
N ASP A 30 7.56 2.56 0.23
CA ASP A 30 7.88 3.82 0.89
C ASP A 30 9.23 3.70 1.58
N ILE A 31 9.99 4.78 1.61
CA ILE A 31 11.28 4.81 2.31
C ILE A 31 11.10 4.91 3.82
N ASN A 32 9.92 5.29 4.30
CA ASN A 32 9.65 5.46 5.72
C ASN A 32 9.04 4.17 6.30
N PRO A 33 9.76 3.46 7.19
CA PRO A 33 9.27 2.20 7.74
C PRO A 33 7.99 2.36 8.57
N HIS A 34 7.71 3.54 9.11
CA HIS A 34 6.46 3.78 9.84
C HIS A 34 5.26 3.73 8.90
N LYS A 35 5.42 4.18 7.65
CA LYS A 35 4.34 4.12 6.66
C LYS A 35 4.11 2.69 6.19
N ILE A 36 5.16 1.89 6.11
CA ILE A 36 5.05 0.46 5.81
C ILE A 36 4.26 -0.26 6.92
N GLU A 37 4.61 0.00 8.19
CA GLU A 37 3.91 -0.60 9.33
C GLU A 37 2.41 -0.26 9.31
N ALA A 38 2.06 0.95 8.90
CA ALA A 38 0.67 1.40 8.91
C ALA A 38 -0.21 0.63 7.92
N VAL A 39 0.36 0.03 6.85
CA VAL A 39 -0.42 -0.61 5.79
C VAL A 39 -0.15 -2.10 5.64
N LYS A 40 0.81 -2.68 6.35
CA LYS A 40 1.28 -4.03 6.05
C LYS A 40 0.20 -5.11 6.21
N HIS A 41 -0.86 -4.84 6.96
CA HIS A 41 -1.97 -5.79 7.14
C HIS A 41 -3.20 -5.43 6.32
N THR A 42 -3.20 -4.31 5.60
CA THR A 42 -4.36 -3.84 4.85
C THR A 42 -4.16 -3.87 3.34
N ILE A 43 -2.96 -4.17 2.88
CA ILE A 43 -2.65 -4.36 1.47
C ILE A 43 -1.90 -5.68 1.29
N SER A 44 -1.62 -6.07 0.04
CA SER A 44 -1.05 -7.39 -0.24
C SER A 44 0.40 -7.53 0.22
N GLY A 45 1.17 -6.45 0.13
CA GLY A 45 2.55 -6.43 0.61
C GLY A 45 3.09 -5.02 0.62
N ALA A 46 4.22 -4.82 1.31
CA ALA A 46 4.84 -3.50 1.40
C ALA A 46 6.35 -3.64 1.50
N ILE A 47 7.07 -2.73 0.86
CA ILE A 47 8.53 -2.74 0.77
C ILE A 47 9.05 -1.35 1.12
N SER A 48 10.02 -1.30 2.00
CA SER A 48 10.66 -0.03 2.33
C SER A 48 11.96 0.19 1.54
#